data_e8cbaebc2531e553f6b1f47ec7871f47
#
_entry.id   e8cbaebc2531e553f6b1f47ec7871f47
#
_cell.length_a   1.000
_cell.length_b   1.000
_cell.length_c   1.000
_cell.angle_alpha   90.00
_cell.angle_beta   90.00
_cell.angle_gamma   90.00
#
_symmetry.space_group_name_H-M   'P 1'
#
loop_
_entity.id
_entity.type
_entity.pdbx_description
1 polymer ?
#
loop_
_entity_poly.entity_id
_entity_poly.type
_entity_poly.pdbx_seq_one_letter_code
_entity_poly.pdbx_strand_id
1 'polypeptide(L)'
;LPPFFRALSDYVGDENSQFDCPGHQGGQFFYKHPTGRAFYNFFGENIFRADLCNADVKLGDLLIHEGYAHDAQAHAAKVYNADKTYFVLNGTSSANKVVLNALLTPGDIILYDRNNHKSICHGGLVMSGATPIYLETARNPFGSIGGILDHCFDESYIRQLVAEKSPEKANAKRPIRLAVIQLGTYDGTIYNARQVVDKIGHLCDYI
;
A
#
# COMPACT_ATOMS: atom_id res chain seq x y z
N LEU A 1 -3.66 -24.26 0.07
CA LEU A 1 -3.76 -23.07 -0.76
C LEU A 1 -4.43 -21.95 0.03
N PRO A 2 -4.06 -20.67 -0.18
CA PRO A 2 -4.78 -19.53 0.37
C PRO A 2 -6.25 -19.54 -0.05
N PRO A 3 -7.18 -19.03 0.78
CA PRO A 3 -8.62 -19.22 0.56
C PRO A 3 -9.12 -18.79 -0.81
N PHE A 4 -8.78 -17.59 -1.25
CA PHE A 4 -9.22 -17.09 -2.55
C PHE A 4 -8.61 -17.86 -3.73
N PHE A 5 -7.31 -18.18 -3.67
CA PHE A 5 -6.67 -18.96 -4.74
C PHE A 5 -7.24 -20.39 -4.84
N ARG A 6 -7.59 -21.00 -3.70
CA ARG A 6 -8.30 -22.30 -3.69
C ARG A 6 -9.65 -22.17 -4.39
N ALA A 7 -10.48 -21.21 -3.97
CA ALA A 7 -11.81 -21.01 -4.55
C ALA A 7 -11.73 -20.71 -6.06
N LEU A 8 -10.74 -19.91 -6.49
CA LEU A 8 -10.50 -19.63 -7.91
C LEU A 8 -10.11 -20.90 -8.69
N SER A 9 -9.21 -21.73 -8.12
CA SER A 9 -8.81 -22.99 -8.73
C SER A 9 -9.98 -23.96 -8.87
N ASP A 10 -10.82 -24.06 -7.84
CA ASP A 10 -12.02 -24.91 -7.84
C ASP A 10 -13.04 -24.38 -8.87
N TYR A 11 -13.26 -23.05 -8.92
CA TYR A 11 -14.11 -22.40 -9.90
C TYR A 11 -13.70 -22.72 -11.34
N VAL A 12 -12.41 -22.62 -11.65
CA VAL A 12 -11.86 -22.96 -12.96
C VAL A 12 -12.00 -24.46 -13.24
N GLY A 13 -11.80 -25.31 -12.22
CA GLY A 13 -11.94 -26.77 -12.32
C GLY A 13 -13.38 -27.22 -12.57
N ASP A 14 -14.36 -26.52 -12.04
CA ASP A 14 -15.81 -26.83 -12.19
C ASP A 14 -16.35 -26.49 -13.60
N GLU A 15 -15.52 -25.93 -14.49
CA GLU A 15 -15.91 -25.58 -15.87
C GLU A 15 -17.14 -24.65 -15.94
N ASN A 16 -17.28 -23.72 -15.01
CA ASN A 16 -18.40 -22.78 -14.99
C ASN A 16 -18.48 -21.95 -16.27
N SER A 17 -19.68 -21.79 -16.80
CA SER A 17 -19.95 -20.91 -17.93
C SER A 17 -20.13 -19.48 -17.44
N GLN A 18 -19.35 -18.54 -18.01
CA GLN A 18 -19.40 -17.13 -17.68
C GLN A 18 -20.36 -16.41 -18.64
N PHE A 19 -21.33 -15.67 -18.09
CA PHE A 19 -22.28 -14.85 -18.85
C PHE A 19 -22.21 -13.35 -18.45
N ASP A 20 -21.11 -12.95 -17.83
CA ASP A 20 -20.84 -11.61 -17.35
C ASP A 20 -19.55 -11.04 -17.95
N CYS A 21 -18.96 -10.02 -17.34
CA CYS A 21 -17.65 -9.49 -17.70
C CYS A 21 -16.52 -10.37 -17.12
N PRO A 22 -15.38 -10.48 -17.85
CA PRO A 22 -15.06 -9.90 -19.15
C PRO A 22 -15.68 -10.70 -20.31
N GLY A 23 -15.97 -9.97 -21.43
CA GLY A 23 -16.68 -10.52 -22.58
C GLY A 23 -15.96 -11.60 -23.40
N HIS A 24 -14.72 -11.96 -23.06
CA HIS A 24 -14.03 -13.07 -23.71
C HIS A 24 -14.51 -14.47 -23.23
N GLN A 25 -15.32 -14.53 -22.15
CA GLN A 25 -15.96 -15.72 -21.65
C GLN A 25 -14.98 -16.90 -21.49
N GLY A 26 -14.04 -16.78 -20.54
CA GLY A 26 -13.01 -17.80 -20.31
C GLY A 26 -12.03 -17.94 -21.47
N GLY A 27 -11.92 -16.94 -22.34
CA GLY A 27 -11.01 -16.93 -23.49
C GLY A 27 -11.60 -17.51 -24.78
N GLN A 28 -12.84 -18.03 -24.78
CA GLN A 28 -13.45 -18.64 -25.96
C GLN A 28 -13.56 -17.69 -27.15
N PHE A 29 -13.75 -16.39 -26.87
CA PHE A 29 -13.84 -15.38 -27.94
C PHE A 29 -12.55 -15.26 -28.75
N PHE A 30 -11.38 -15.51 -28.17
CA PHE A 30 -10.10 -15.45 -28.88
C PHE A 30 -9.95 -16.53 -29.97
N TYR A 31 -10.65 -17.64 -29.90
CA TYR A 31 -10.59 -18.69 -30.92
C TYR A 31 -11.17 -18.28 -32.28
N LYS A 32 -11.93 -17.19 -32.36
CA LYS A 32 -12.58 -16.72 -33.58
C LYS A 32 -11.62 -16.17 -34.63
N HIS A 33 -10.40 -15.82 -34.26
CA HIS A 33 -9.40 -15.23 -35.17
C HIS A 33 -8.01 -15.82 -34.92
N PRO A 34 -7.18 -16.03 -35.97
CA PRO A 34 -5.82 -16.60 -35.83
C PRO A 34 -4.93 -15.84 -34.83
N THR A 35 -4.95 -14.50 -34.88
CA THR A 35 -4.21 -13.66 -33.90
C THR A 35 -4.70 -13.87 -32.47
N GLY A 36 -6.00 -14.02 -32.28
CA GLY A 36 -6.59 -14.34 -30.97
C GLY A 36 -6.13 -15.70 -30.45
N ARG A 37 -6.06 -16.72 -31.32
CA ARG A 37 -5.52 -18.04 -30.96
C ARG A 37 -4.05 -17.96 -30.56
N ALA A 38 -3.23 -17.19 -31.25
CA ALA A 38 -1.83 -16.97 -30.90
C ALA A 38 -1.72 -16.33 -29.50
N PHE A 39 -2.55 -15.34 -29.20
CA PHE A 39 -2.63 -14.68 -27.91
C PHE A 39 -3.06 -15.66 -26.80
N TYR A 40 -4.13 -16.43 -27.03
CA TYR A 40 -4.62 -17.43 -26.11
C TYR A 40 -3.56 -18.51 -25.80
N ASN A 41 -2.90 -19.04 -26.83
CA ASN A 41 -1.87 -20.05 -26.67
C ASN A 41 -0.64 -19.53 -25.93
N PHE A 42 -0.31 -18.24 -26.10
CA PHE A 42 0.81 -17.62 -25.39
C PHE A 42 0.56 -17.50 -23.88
N PHE A 43 -0.63 -17.07 -23.47
CA PHE A 43 -0.96 -16.88 -22.06
C PHE A 43 -1.46 -18.16 -21.36
N GLY A 44 -2.02 -19.08 -22.09
CA GLY A 44 -2.61 -20.31 -21.58
C GLY A 44 -4.05 -20.15 -21.09
N GLU A 45 -4.77 -21.24 -21.08
CA GLU A 45 -6.20 -21.31 -20.80
C GLU A 45 -6.58 -20.75 -19.43
N ASN A 46 -5.85 -21.14 -18.40
CA ASN A 46 -6.24 -20.83 -17.01
C ASN A 46 -6.21 -19.31 -16.70
N ILE A 47 -5.39 -18.53 -17.39
CA ILE A 47 -5.39 -17.09 -17.21
C ILE A 47 -6.74 -16.46 -17.59
N PHE A 48 -7.31 -16.91 -18.72
CA PHE A 48 -8.58 -16.39 -19.20
C PHE A 48 -9.78 -16.94 -18.43
N ARG A 49 -9.69 -18.18 -17.97
CA ARG A 49 -10.73 -18.80 -17.13
C ARG A 49 -10.74 -18.25 -15.71
N ALA A 50 -9.62 -17.72 -15.25
CA ALA A 50 -9.47 -17.05 -13.96
C ALA A 50 -9.74 -15.54 -14.01
N ASP A 51 -9.94 -14.96 -15.19
CA ASP A 51 -10.31 -13.55 -15.35
C ASP A 51 -11.84 -13.42 -15.27
N LEU A 52 -12.31 -13.05 -14.09
CA LEU A 52 -13.71 -13.11 -13.68
C LEU A 52 -14.19 -11.76 -13.15
N CYS A 53 -15.50 -11.56 -13.17
CA CYS A 53 -16.13 -10.43 -12.51
C CYS A 53 -15.84 -10.45 -11.00
N ASN A 54 -15.54 -9.30 -10.43
CA ASN A 54 -15.26 -9.14 -9.00
C ASN A 54 -16.47 -9.36 -8.09
N ALA A 55 -17.66 -9.48 -8.66
CA ALA A 55 -18.93 -9.74 -7.99
C ALA A 55 -19.52 -11.10 -8.36
N ASP A 56 -18.68 -12.07 -8.79
CA ASP A 56 -19.15 -13.43 -9.05
C ASP A 56 -19.64 -14.07 -7.75
N VAL A 57 -20.88 -14.55 -7.77
CA VAL A 57 -21.57 -15.08 -6.59
C VAL A 57 -20.87 -16.27 -5.92
N LYS A 58 -20.04 -17.01 -6.65
CA LYS A 58 -19.27 -18.13 -6.12
C LYS A 58 -17.97 -17.68 -5.44
N LEU A 59 -17.40 -16.53 -5.84
CA LEU A 59 -16.13 -16.02 -5.31
C LEU A 59 -16.32 -14.95 -4.25
N GLY A 60 -17.51 -14.38 -4.14
CA GLY A 60 -17.82 -13.25 -3.27
C GLY A 60 -17.49 -11.91 -3.91
N ASP A 61 -17.68 -10.84 -3.16
CA ASP A 61 -17.47 -9.47 -3.63
C ASP A 61 -16.43 -8.75 -2.77
N LEU A 62 -15.34 -8.32 -3.40
CA LEU A 62 -14.29 -7.58 -2.71
C LEU A 62 -14.76 -6.19 -2.27
N LEU A 63 -15.70 -5.55 -2.99
CA LEU A 63 -16.19 -4.21 -2.66
C LEU A 63 -16.93 -4.17 -1.33
N ILE A 64 -17.75 -5.19 -1.06
CA ILE A 64 -18.51 -5.31 0.18
C ILE A 64 -17.87 -6.29 1.19
N HIS A 65 -16.71 -6.82 0.85
CA HIS A 65 -15.93 -7.73 1.70
C HIS A 65 -16.68 -9.01 2.09
N GLU A 66 -17.29 -9.68 1.12
CA GLU A 66 -18.01 -10.95 1.32
C GLU A 66 -17.31 -12.15 0.70
N GLY A 67 -17.74 -13.35 1.10
CA GLY A 67 -17.32 -14.63 0.56
C GLY A 67 -15.81 -14.87 0.69
N TYR A 68 -15.22 -15.51 -0.30
CA TYR A 68 -13.79 -15.85 -0.30
C TYR A 68 -12.86 -14.64 -0.34
N ALA A 69 -13.33 -13.49 -0.80
CA ALA A 69 -12.60 -12.23 -0.71
C ALA A 69 -12.41 -11.81 0.77
N HIS A 70 -13.47 -11.90 1.57
CA HIS A 70 -13.39 -11.69 3.02
C HIS A 70 -12.46 -12.70 3.70
N ASP A 71 -12.62 -13.99 3.40
CA ASP A 71 -11.81 -15.05 4.01
C ASP A 71 -10.32 -14.88 3.68
N ALA A 72 -10.01 -14.45 2.48
CA ALA A 72 -8.64 -14.16 2.06
C ALA A 72 -8.04 -12.98 2.83
N GLN A 73 -8.80 -11.90 3.05
CA GLN A 73 -8.36 -10.75 3.85
C GLN A 73 -8.16 -11.14 5.32
N ALA A 74 -9.07 -11.95 5.90
CA ALA A 74 -8.93 -12.48 7.24
C ALA A 74 -7.71 -13.40 7.37
N HIS A 75 -7.46 -14.25 6.38
CA HIS A 75 -6.26 -15.09 6.33
C HIS A 75 -4.98 -14.26 6.24
N ALA A 76 -4.95 -13.23 5.40
CA ALA A 76 -3.80 -12.33 5.29
C ALA A 76 -3.55 -11.58 6.60
N ALA A 77 -4.60 -11.09 7.27
CA ALA A 77 -4.47 -10.45 8.59
C ALA A 77 -3.79 -11.40 9.60
N LYS A 78 -4.22 -12.67 9.65
CA LYS A 78 -3.61 -13.68 10.52
C LYS A 78 -2.14 -13.94 10.17
N VAL A 79 -1.78 -14.03 8.88
CA VAL A 79 -0.40 -14.29 8.42
C VAL A 79 0.52 -13.13 8.79
N TYR A 80 0.06 -11.89 8.65
CA TYR A 80 0.83 -10.69 8.95
C TYR A 80 0.71 -10.23 10.41
N ASN A 81 -0.02 -10.96 11.25
CA ASN A 81 -0.29 -10.58 12.64
C ASN A 81 -0.87 -9.16 12.76
N ALA A 82 -1.79 -8.85 11.86
CA ALA A 82 -2.51 -7.58 11.81
C ALA A 82 -3.95 -7.77 12.31
N ASP A 83 -4.54 -6.72 12.89
CA ASP A 83 -5.94 -6.73 13.32
C ASP A 83 -6.88 -6.86 12.12
N LYS A 84 -6.51 -6.23 10.99
CA LYS A 84 -7.29 -6.24 9.76
C LYS A 84 -6.40 -6.03 8.53
N THR A 85 -6.78 -6.62 7.41
CA THR A 85 -6.12 -6.42 6.11
C THR A 85 -7.17 -6.10 5.05
N TYR A 86 -6.84 -5.15 4.20
CA TYR A 86 -7.64 -4.79 3.02
C TYR A 86 -6.80 -4.99 1.75
N PHE A 87 -7.37 -5.63 0.75
CA PHE A 87 -6.75 -5.73 -0.56
C PHE A 87 -7.01 -4.47 -1.37
N VAL A 88 -5.95 -3.76 -1.76
CA VAL A 88 -6.02 -2.57 -2.60
C VAL A 88 -5.50 -2.92 -3.99
N LEU A 89 -6.40 -3.12 -4.95
CA LEU A 89 -6.08 -3.65 -6.26
C LEU A 89 -5.37 -2.64 -7.20
N ASN A 90 -5.53 -1.34 -6.94
CA ASN A 90 -4.94 -0.28 -7.76
C ASN A 90 -3.50 0.08 -7.37
N GLY A 91 -2.80 -0.86 -6.74
CA GLY A 91 -1.38 -0.77 -6.40
C GLY A 91 -1.09 0.01 -5.12
N THR A 92 0.17 -0.08 -4.67
CA THR A 92 0.66 0.55 -3.45
C THR A 92 0.46 2.07 -3.42
N SER A 93 0.53 2.74 -4.58
CA SER A 93 0.24 4.18 -4.65
C SER A 93 -1.16 4.54 -4.21
N SER A 94 -2.15 3.71 -4.53
CA SER A 94 -3.53 3.89 -4.06
C SER A 94 -3.66 3.57 -2.58
N ALA A 95 -3.02 2.49 -2.11
CA ALA A 95 -3.00 2.14 -0.69
C ALA A 95 -2.41 3.27 0.16
N ASN A 96 -1.27 3.84 -0.25
CA ASN A 96 -0.66 4.99 0.43
C ASN A 96 -1.62 6.19 0.49
N LYS A 97 -2.28 6.54 -0.62
CA LYS A 97 -3.23 7.65 -0.65
C LYS A 97 -4.43 7.41 0.27
N VAL A 98 -4.97 6.19 0.29
CA VAL A 98 -6.08 5.84 1.17
C VAL A 98 -5.69 6.02 2.63
N VAL A 99 -4.54 5.47 3.05
CA VAL A 99 -4.06 5.60 4.44
C VAL A 99 -3.83 7.06 4.81
N LEU A 100 -3.13 7.82 3.95
CA LEU A 100 -2.82 9.22 4.21
C LEU A 100 -4.07 10.09 4.33
N ASN A 101 -5.03 9.91 3.43
CA ASN A 101 -6.28 10.67 3.49
C ASN A 101 -7.21 10.25 4.64
N ALA A 102 -7.08 9.02 5.13
CA ALA A 102 -7.83 8.58 6.30
C ALA A 102 -7.28 9.16 7.62
N LEU A 103 -5.99 9.50 7.67
CA LEU A 103 -5.30 9.89 8.90
C LEU A 103 -4.98 11.38 8.98
N LEU A 104 -4.88 12.08 7.85
CA LEU A 104 -4.39 13.46 7.75
C LEU A 104 -5.48 14.43 7.31
N THR A 105 -5.46 15.61 7.93
CA THR A 105 -6.28 16.78 7.58
C THR A 105 -5.40 18.04 7.48
N PRO A 106 -5.90 19.14 6.88
CA PRO A 106 -5.17 20.40 6.86
C PRO A 106 -4.75 20.84 8.26
N GLY A 107 -3.48 21.24 8.41
CA GLY A 107 -2.90 21.63 9.69
C GLY A 107 -2.22 20.48 10.45
N ASP A 108 -2.40 19.23 10.06
CA ASP A 108 -1.65 18.11 10.61
C ASP A 108 -0.19 18.13 10.14
N ILE A 109 0.72 17.56 10.95
CA ILE A 109 2.11 17.39 10.57
C ILE A 109 2.36 15.96 10.15
N ILE A 110 2.98 15.80 8.98
CA ILE A 110 3.49 14.53 8.49
C ILE A 110 5.02 14.54 8.49
N LEU A 111 5.62 13.51 9.08
CA LEU A 111 7.06 13.29 9.15
C LEU A 111 7.45 12.16 8.18
N TYR A 112 8.39 12.41 7.26
CA TYR A 112 8.89 11.38 6.36
C TYR A 112 10.23 11.76 5.71
N ASP A 113 10.97 10.79 5.21
CA ASP A 113 12.23 11.04 4.51
C ASP A 113 12.01 11.53 3.07
N ARG A 114 12.94 12.29 2.54
CA ARG A 114 12.87 12.81 1.16
C ARG A 114 12.96 11.72 0.09
N ASN A 115 13.44 10.54 0.44
CA ASN A 115 13.56 9.39 -0.47
C ASN A 115 12.26 8.56 -0.55
N ASN A 116 11.22 8.95 0.15
CA ASN A 116 9.95 8.24 0.17
C ASN A 116 9.23 8.31 -1.18
N HIS A 117 8.34 7.37 -1.44
CA HIS A 117 7.63 7.29 -2.71
C HIS A 117 6.72 8.51 -2.93
N LYS A 118 6.66 9.01 -4.16
CA LYS A 118 5.87 10.21 -4.53
C LYS A 118 4.38 10.14 -4.14
N SER A 119 3.80 8.94 -3.98
CA SER A 119 2.41 8.79 -3.52
C SER A 119 2.20 9.30 -2.09
N ILE A 120 3.26 9.31 -1.25
CA ILE A 120 3.22 9.89 0.09
C ILE A 120 3.07 11.40 0.00
N CYS A 121 3.85 12.07 -0.86
CA CYS A 121 3.69 13.50 -1.11
C CYS A 121 2.30 13.83 -1.65
N HIS A 122 1.83 13.08 -2.66
CA HIS A 122 0.51 13.34 -3.26
C HIS A 122 -0.63 13.12 -2.25
N GLY A 123 -0.60 12.05 -1.47
CA GLY A 123 -1.63 11.75 -0.47
C GLY A 123 -1.58 12.73 0.71
N GLY A 124 -0.39 12.93 1.29
CA GLY A 124 -0.24 13.71 2.51
C GLY A 124 -0.24 15.22 2.32
N LEU A 125 0.35 15.72 1.22
CA LEU A 125 0.48 17.17 1.00
C LEU A 125 -0.58 17.71 0.06
N VAL A 126 -0.72 17.12 -1.12
CA VAL A 126 -1.61 17.66 -2.16
C VAL A 126 -3.07 17.36 -1.84
N MET A 127 -3.38 16.12 -1.43
CA MET A 127 -4.76 15.71 -1.18
C MET A 127 -5.24 16.05 0.23
N SER A 128 -4.42 15.82 1.25
CA SER A 128 -4.79 16.03 2.65
C SER A 128 -4.42 17.42 3.20
N GLY A 129 -3.53 18.15 2.52
CA GLY A 129 -3.11 19.49 2.95
C GLY A 129 -2.28 19.50 4.24
N ALA A 130 -1.62 18.40 4.59
CA ALA A 130 -0.77 18.32 5.77
C ALA A 130 0.57 19.10 5.57
N THR A 131 1.15 19.55 6.67
CA THR A 131 2.46 20.23 6.69
C THR A 131 3.59 19.21 6.77
N PRO A 132 4.54 19.20 5.82
CA PRO A 132 5.61 18.21 5.82
C PRO A 132 6.78 18.61 6.71
N ILE A 133 7.35 17.63 7.41
CA ILE A 133 8.71 17.66 7.96
C ILE A 133 9.51 16.56 7.28
N TYR A 134 10.62 16.94 6.65
CA TYR A 134 11.49 16.01 5.94
C TYR A 134 12.66 15.59 6.81
N LEU A 135 12.86 14.29 6.94
CA LEU A 135 14.08 13.73 7.51
C LEU A 135 15.15 13.66 6.41
N GLU A 136 16.34 14.18 6.72
CA GLU A 136 17.44 14.20 5.77
C GLU A 136 18.07 12.80 5.63
N THR A 137 18.48 12.47 4.41
CA THR A 137 19.18 11.23 4.08
C THR A 137 20.62 11.49 3.72
N ALA A 138 21.50 10.56 4.09
CA ALA A 138 22.89 10.59 3.66
C ALA A 138 22.99 10.53 2.13
N ARG A 139 24.05 11.15 1.58
CA ARG A 139 24.38 11.04 0.15
C ARG A 139 25.88 10.82 0.00
N ASN A 140 26.25 9.94 -0.90
CA ASN A 140 27.65 9.79 -1.28
C ASN A 140 28.05 10.85 -2.31
N PRO A 141 29.39 10.98 -2.64
CA PRO A 141 29.85 11.97 -3.62
C PRO A 141 29.27 11.79 -5.03
N PHE A 142 28.74 10.63 -5.36
CA PHE A 142 28.12 10.33 -6.65
C PHE A 142 26.60 10.61 -6.67
N GLY A 143 26.04 11.06 -5.54
CA GLY A 143 24.62 11.40 -5.42
C GLY A 143 23.70 10.23 -5.03
N SER A 144 24.23 9.03 -4.82
CA SER A 144 23.43 7.90 -4.31
C SER A 144 22.92 8.22 -2.91
N ILE A 145 21.66 7.84 -2.66
CA ILE A 145 20.97 8.15 -1.41
C ILE A 145 21.20 6.99 -0.43
N GLY A 146 21.61 7.35 0.78
CA GLY A 146 21.75 6.42 1.90
C GLY A 146 20.58 6.48 2.89
N GLY A 147 20.84 6.00 4.11
CA GLY A 147 19.87 6.06 5.20
C GLY A 147 19.58 7.47 5.70
N ILE A 148 18.51 7.60 6.47
CA ILE A 148 18.22 8.82 7.24
C ILE A 148 19.36 9.06 8.21
N LEU A 149 19.81 10.31 8.32
CA LEU A 149 20.87 10.69 9.25
C LEU A 149 20.42 10.48 10.70
N ASP A 150 21.31 9.94 11.53
CA ASP A 150 20.95 9.53 12.90
C ASP A 150 20.34 10.66 13.73
N HIS A 151 20.88 11.88 13.63
CA HIS A 151 20.37 13.04 14.36
C HIS A 151 18.94 13.43 13.99
N CYS A 152 18.46 13.01 12.81
CA CYS A 152 17.08 13.25 12.37
C CYS A 152 16.04 12.49 13.22
N PHE A 153 16.48 11.49 13.97
CA PHE A 153 15.63 10.75 14.91
C PHE A 153 15.70 11.33 16.35
N ASP A 154 16.47 12.39 16.59
CA ASP A 154 16.54 13.02 17.89
C ASP A 154 15.28 13.87 18.15
N GLU A 155 14.69 13.71 19.31
CA GLU A 155 13.49 14.46 19.70
C GLU A 155 13.69 15.98 19.63
N SER A 156 14.83 16.47 20.09
CA SER A 156 15.16 17.90 20.07
C SER A 156 15.20 18.46 18.65
N TYR A 157 15.76 17.70 17.71
CA TYR A 157 15.81 18.09 16.31
C TYR A 157 14.41 18.12 15.68
N ILE A 158 13.61 17.06 15.89
CA ILE A 158 12.23 16.99 15.39
C ILE A 158 11.40 18.14 15.95
N ARG A 159 11.49 18.42 17.26
CA ARG A 159 10.75 19.52 17.89
C ARG A 159 11.17 20.88 17.37
N GLN A 160 12.45 21.08 17.06
CA GLN A 160 12.92 22.29 16.38
C GLN A 160 12.23 22.46 15.02
N LEU A 161 12.21 21.42 14.18
CA LEU A 161 11.53 21.44 12.88
C LEU A 161 10.02 21.68 13.00
N VAL A 162 9.39 21.11 14.02
CA VAL A 162 7.98 21.40 14.34
C VAL A 162 7.79 22.87 14.67
N ALA A 163 8.63 23.44 15.53
CA ALA A 163 8.54 24.85 15.93
C ALA A 163 8.71 25.82 14.73
N GLU A 164 9.55 25.44 13.77
CA GLU A 164 9.77 26.24 12.55
C GLU A 164 8.56 26.21 11.60
N LYS A 165 7.81 25.09 11.55
CA LYS A 165 6.70 24.87 10.61
C LYS A 165 5.33 25.14 11.20
N SER A 166 5.16 24.86 12.49
CA SER A 166 3.88 24.91 13.21
C SER A 166 4.15 25.23 14.69
N PRO A 167 4.49 26.51 15.00
CA PRO A 167 4.90 26.93 16.35
C PRO A 167 3.88 26.57 17.42
N GLU A 168 2.60 26.57 17.09
CA GLU A 168 1.50 26.22 17.99
C GLU A 168 1.53 24.75 18.44
N LYS A 169 2.19 23.87 17.68
CA LYS A 169 2.35 22.45 18.00
C LYS A 169 3.68 22.11 18.67
N ALA A 170 4.60 23.05 18.79
CA ALA A 170 5.95 22.82 19.27
C ALA A 170 6.01 22.16 20.66
N ASN A 171 5.08 22.55 21.55
CA ASN A 171 4.97 22.04 22.91
C ASN A 171 3.96 20.89 23.09
N ALA A 172 3.34 20.43 21.98
CA ALA A 172 2.41 19.32 22.05
C ALA A 172 3.15 18.04 22.46
N LYS A 173 2.46 17.17 23.23
CA LYS A 173 3.03 15.87 23.63
C LYS A 173 3.34 15.02 22.37
N ARG A 174 2.43 15.01 21.41
CA ARG A 174 2.56 14.34 20.12
C ARG A 174 2.30 15.33 18.99
N PRO A 175 3.34 16.06 18.57
CA PRO A 175 3.18 17.09 17.54
C PRO A 175 2.97 16.50 16.14
N ILE A 176 3.44 15.28 15.90
CA ILE A 176 3.37 14.59 14.60
C ILE A 176 2.10 13.76 14.53
N ARG A 177 1.25 14.03 13.55
CA ARG A 177 0.07 13.20 13.32
C ARG A 177 0.42 11.84 12.72
N LEU A 178 1.31 11.84 11.72
CA LEU A 178 1.72 10.61 11.03
C LEU A 178 3.21 10.66 10.68
N ALA A 179 3.96 9.64 11.03
CA ALA A 179 5.29 9.39 10.50
C ALA A 179 5.22 8.27 9.45
N VAL A 180 5.85 8.49 8.28
CA VAL A 180 5.95 7.49 7.21
C VAL A 180 7.43 7.21 6.94
N ILE A 181 7.90 6.07 7.40
CA ILE A 181 9.30 5.64 7.25
C ILE A 181 9.36 4.47 6.27
N GLN A 182 10.14 4.64 5.22
CA GLN A 182 10.38 3.56 4.26
C GLN A 182 11.41 2.59 4.85
N LEU A 183 10.96 1.42 5.28
CA LEU A 183 11.83 0.43 5.96
C LEU A 183 12.89 -0.20 5.05
N GLY A 184 12.67 -0.22 3.75
CA GLY A 184 13.63 -0.70 2.77
C GLY A 184 13.69 0.24 1.57
N THR A 185 14.88 0.79 1.26
CA THR A 185 15.07 1.71 0.13
C THR A 185 15.52 0.97 -1.12
N TYR A 186 15.41 1.62 -2.28
CA TYR A 186 15.94 1.09 -3.54
C TYR A 186 17.45 0.83 -3.50
N ASP A 187 18.18 1.60 -2.68
CA ASP A 187 19.63 1.49 -2.54
C ASP A 187 20.06 0.38 -1.56
N GLY A 188 19.09 -0.37 -1.02
CA GLY A 188 19.34 -1.50 -0.13
C GLY A 188 19.52 -1.16 1.35
N THR A 189 19.26 0.08 1.76
CA THR A 189 19.23 0.45 3.18
C THR A 189 17.99 -0.17 3.84
N ILE A 190 18.19 -0.86 4.96
CA ILE A 190 17.11 -1.47 5.75
C ILE A 190 17.16 -0.90 7.16
N TYR A 191 16.02 -0.42 7.65
CA TYR A 191 15.89 0.08 9.02
C TYR A 191 15.34 -0.99 9.96
N ASN A 192 15.79 -0.93 11.21
CA ASN A 192 15.15 -1.69 12.27
C ASN A 192 13.88 -0.95 12.72
N ALA A 193 12.71 -1.49 12.35
CA ALA A 193 11.41 -0.87 12.65
C ALA A 193 11.23 -0.59 14.15
N ARG A 194 11.64 -1.50 15.02
CA ARG A 194 11.53 -1.34 16.48
C ARG A 194 12.35 -0.15 16.97
N GLN A 195 13.60 -0.03 16.52
CA GLN A 195 14.46 1.10 16.89
C GLN A 195 13.89 2.43 16.41
N VAL A 196 13.28 2.49 15.23
CA VAL A 196 12.61 3.69 14.74
C VAL A 196 11.43 4.05 15.64
N VAL A 197 10.57 3.09 15.95
CA VAL A 197 9.42 3.32 16.84
C VAL A 197 9.87 3.74 18.24
N ASP A 198 10.91 3.12 18.80
CA ASP A 198 11.45 3.47 20.13
C ASP A 198 11.99 4.91 20.15
N LYS A 199 12.60 5.38 19.05
CA LYS A 199 13.16 6.74 18.96
C LYS A 199 12.09 7.83 18.80
N ILE A 200 11.09 7.62 17.93
CA ILE A 200 10.17 8.69 17.52
C ILE A 200 8.69 8.42 17.81
N GLY A 201 8.33 7.19 18.19
CA GLY A 201 6.92 6.79 18.35
C GLY A 201 6.16 7.60 19.40
N HIS A 202 6.85 8.05 20.46
CA HIS A 202 6.25 8.88 21.49
C HIS A 202 5.89 10.31 21.01
N LEU A 203 6.45 10.76 19.87
CA LEU A 203 6.16 12.04 19.23
C LEU A 203 5.02 11.97 18.20
N CYS A 204 4.57 10.77 17.85
CA CYS A 204 3.64 10.53 16.76
C CYS A 204 2.32 9.95 17.28
N ASP A 205 1.21 10.29 16.62
CA ASP A 205 -0.05 9.57 16.84
C ASP A 205 -0.03 8.22 16.12
N TYR A 206 0.53 8.21 14.89
CA TYR A 206 0.68 7.01 14.05
C TYR A 206 2.07 6.94 13.41
N ILE A 207 2.55 5.70 13.20
CA ILE A 207 3.75 5.38 12.42
C ILE A 207 3.41 4.24 11.46
#